data_f43ab36adf03582c8e1f2d9446cf82f1
#
_entry.id   f43ab36adf03582c8e1f2d9446cf82f1
#
_cell.length_a   1.000
_cell.length_b   1.000
_cell.length_c   1.000
_cell.angle_alpha   90.00
_cell.angle_beta   90.00
_cell.angle_gamma   90.00
#
_symmetry.space_group_name_H-M   'P 1'
#
loop_
_entity.id
_entity.type
_entity.pdbx_description
1 polymer ?
#
loop_
_entity_poly.entity_id
_entity_poly.type
_entity_poly.pdbx_seq_one_letter_code
_entity_poly.pdbx_strand_id
1 'polypeptide(L)'
;DDLTKRCNATVAELVDGVTKINKIEVESLSEAQVRTLRKMLVAMSRDIRVIVVKLADRLHNMRTLMALKEDRRIFKARETMEIYAPLANRLGMSSIKWELEDLSFFYLEPAKYQQVQKMVSETREAREKYLAQAMDALRAELDEVGLQDAKISGRPKHLYSIYQKMSKKDKDFSEIYDLIGLRIIVDTIPQCYSSPGAVHNLWHPIPGRFKDYIAMPKFNMYQSLHTT
;
A
#
# COMPACT_ATOMS: atom_id res chain seq x y z
N ASP A 1 -17.30 30.80 -10.91
CA ASP A 1 -17.92 30.14 -11.30
C ASP A 1 -18.21 29.48 -12.67
N ASP A 2 -17.25 29.37 -13.60
CA ASP A 2 -17.44 28.62 -14.85
C ASP A 2 -17.56 27.10 -14.59
N LEU A 3 -16.76 26.53 -13.68
CA LEU A 3 -16.85 25.13 -13.26
C LEU A 3 -18.18 24.77 -12.60
N THR A 4 -18.75 25.67 -11.79
CA THR A 4 -20.07 25.46 -11.16
C THR A 4 -21.17 25.40 -12.21
N LYS A 5 -21.06 26.21 -13.27
CA LYS A 5 -22.03 26.23 -14.38
C LYS A 5 -21.90 25.01 -15.30
N ARG A 6 -20.67 24.54 -15.56
CA ARG A 6 -20.41 23.40 -16.48
C ARG A 6 -20.58 22.03 -15.82
N CYS A 7 -20.31 21.93 -14.53
CA CYS A 7 -20.40 20.67 -13.78
C CYS A 7 -21.47 20.78 -12.69
N ASN A 8 -21.07 21.13 -11.47
CA ASN A 8 -21.92 21.44 -10.33
C ASN A 8 -21.08 22.06 -9.20
N ALA A 9 -21.71 22.54 -8.13
CA ALA A 9 -21.06 23.15 -6.98
C ALA A 9 -20.06 22.21 -6.30
N THR A 10 -20.42 20.93 -6.13
CA THR A 10 -19.56 19.91 -5.48
C THR A 10 -18.26 19.71 -6.24
N VAL A 11 -18.31 19.62 -7.58
CA VAL A 11 -17.09 19.48 -8.40
C VAL A 11 -16.24 20.74 -8.32
N ALA A 12 -16.84 21.93 -8.34
CA ALA A 12 -16.11 23.18 -8.21
C ALA A 12 -15.39 23.29 -6.86
N GLU A 13 -16.02 22.88 -5.76
CA GLU A 13 -15.41 22.83 -4.42
C GLU A 13 -14.24 21.85 -4.35
N LEU A 14 -14.38 20.65 -4.93
CA LEU A 14 -13.29 19.65 -4.98
C LEU A 14 -12.09 20.16 -5.78
N VAL A 15 -12.31 20.77 -6.95
CA VAL A 15 -11.26 21.33 -7.78
C VAL A 15 -10.56 22.50 -7.06
N ASP A 16 -11.30 23.37 -6.40
CA ASP A 16 -10.73 24.45 -5.59
C ASP A 16 -9.85 23.89 -4.45
N GLY A 17 -10.34 22.86 -3.75
CA GLY A 17 -9.61 22.19 -2.69
C GLY A 17 -8.28 21.57 -3.16
N VAL A 18 -8.31 20.83 -4.27
CA VAL A 18 -7.12 20.23 -4.89
C VAL A 18 -6.13 21.29 -5.36
N THR A 19 -6.63 22.37 -5.99
CA THR A 19 -5.79 23.46 -6.52
C THR A 19 -5.08 24.24 -5.40
N LYS A 20 -5.76 24.47 -4.28
CA LYS A 20 -5.16 25.17 -3.11
C LYS A 20 -4.02 24.35 -2.48
N ILE A 21 -4.08 23.03 -2.53
CA ILE A 21 -2.98 22.18 -2.09
C ILE A 21 -1.76 22.34 -3.02
N ASN A 22 -1.96 22.52 -4.33
CA ASN A 22 -0.89 22.63 -5.32
C ASN A 22 -0.10 23.95 -5.29
N LYS A 23 -0.69 25.03 -4.80
CA LYS A 23 -0.07 26.37 -4.74
C LYS A 23 0.92 26.54 -3.59
N ILE A 24 1.84 25.59 -3.42
CA ILE A 24 2.88 25.67 -2.38
C ILE A 24 4.22 25.86 -3.10
N GLU A 25 4.67 27.09 -3.18
CA GLU A 25 6.08 27.40 -3.43
C GLU A 25 6.86 27.25 -2.12
N VAL A 26 7.97 26.54 -2.15
CA VAL A 26 8.69 26.19 -0.95
C VAL A 26 10.18 26.40 -1.11
N GLU A 27 10.75 27.13 -0.16
CA GLU A 27 12.18 27.44 -0.11
C GLU A 27 13.02 26.35 0.56
N SER A 28 12.43 25.51 1.44
CA SER A 28 13.11 24.37 2.07
C SER A 28 12.21 23.14 2.19
N LEU A 29 12.83 21.94 2.10
CA LEU A 29 12.10 20.65 2.15
C LEU A 29 11.35 20.42 3.47
N SER A 30 11.96 20.78 4.63
CA SER A 30 11.36 20.53 5.96
C SER A 30 10.15 21.43 6.24
N GLU A 31 10.22 22.71 5.90
CA GLU A 31 9.09 23.65 6.04
C GLU A 31 7.98 23.34 5.05
N ALA A 32 8.37 22.88 3.83
CA ALA A 32 7.46 22.39 2.82
C ALA A 32 6.58 21.26 3.32
N GLN A 33 7.20 20.28 3.92
CA GLN A 33 6.55 19.08 4.40
C GLN A 33 5.50 19.41 5.47
N VAL A 34 5.87 20.23 6.46
CA VAL A 34 4.96 20.65 7.53
C VAL A 34 3.80 21.46 6.97
N ARG A 35 4.08 22.39 6.05
CA ARG A 35 3.07 23.24 5.43
C ARG A 35 2.11 22.45 4.54
N THR A 36 2.64 21.50 3.76
CA THR A 36 1.86 20.61 2.91
C THR A 36 0.98 19.69 3.74
N LEU A 37 1.52 19.04 4.79
CA LEU A 37 0.76 18.22 5.72
C LEU A 37 -0.36 19.02 6.39
N ARG A 38 -0.08 20.24 6.88
CA ARG A 38 -1.08 21.10 7.51
C ARG A 38 -2.23 21.44 6.55
N LYS A 39 -1.93 21.82 5.30
CA LYS A 39 -2.96 22.12 4.28
C LYS A 39 -3.77 20.87 3.92
N MET A 40 -3.13 19.72 3.81
CA MET A 40 -3.82 18.45 3.59
C MET A 40 -4.77 18.11 4.74
N LEU A 41 -4.33 18.28 5.99
CA LEU A 41 -5.18 18.06 7.16
C LEU A 41 -6.39 19.01 7.18
N VAL A 42 -6.20 20.29 6.84
CA VAL A 42 -7.29 21.25 6.72
C VAL A 42 -8.24 20.90 5.56
N ALA A 43 -7.72 20.44 4.42
CA ALA A 43 -8.55 19.98 3.30
C ALA A 43 -9.34 18.72 3.65
N MET A 44 -8.72 17.77 4.36
CA MET A 44 -9.38 16.55 4.86
C MET A 44 -10.54 16.86 5.81
N SER A 45 -10.40 17.87 6.67
CA SER A 45 -11.46 18.26 7.60
C SER A 45 -12.71 18.81 6.90
N ARG A 46 -12.57 19.27 5.66
CA ARG A 46 -13.67 19.78 4.84
C ARG A 46 -14.27 18.69 3.96
N ASP A 47 -13.45 17.99 3.19
CA ASP A 47 -13.88 16.90 2.32
C ASP A 47 -12.71 15.93 2.02
N ILE A 48 -12.84 14.70 2.48
CA ILE A 48 -11.84 13.66 2.30
C ILE A 48 -11.59 13.31 0.82
N ARG A 49 -12.59 13.52 -0.05
CA ARG A 49 -12.47 13.27 -1.49
C ARG A 49 -11.37 14.09 -2.15
N VAL A 50 -11.09 15.30 -1.64
CA VAL A 50 -9.98 16.15 -2.11
C VAL A 50 -8.65 15.43 -2.02
N ILE A 51 -8.40 14.70 -0.92
CA ILE A 51 -7.16 13.95 -0.71
C ILE A 51 -7.12 12.69 -1.58
N VAL A 52 -8.26 12.01 -1.77
CA VAL A 52 -8.34 10.84 -2.66
C VAL A 52 -7.96 11.26 -4.09
N VAL A 53 -8.53 12.34 -4.60
CA VAL A 53 -8.19 12.89 -5.92
C VAL A 53 -6.71 13.29 -5.98
N LYS A 54 -6.19 13.93 -4.91
CA LYS A 54 -4.77 14.32 -4.86
C LYS A 54 -3.81 13.15 -4.84
N LEU A 55 -4.15 12.05 -4.17
CA LEU A 55 -3.36 10.82 -4.18
C LEU A 55 -3.39 10.15 -5.56
N ALA A 56 -4.54 10.16 -6.24
CA ALA A 56 -4.66 9.65 -7.61
C ALA A 56 -3.82 10.49 -8.60
N ASP A 57 -3.89 11.82 -8.52
CA ASP A 57 -3.05 12.73 -9.30
C ASP A 57 -1.56 12.48 -9.03
N ARG A 58 -1.16 12.36 -7.76
CA ARG A 58 0.22 12.05 -7.39
C ARG A 58 0.68 10.72 -7.96
N LEU A 59 -0.13 9.68 -7.89
CA LEU A 59 0.19 8.37 -8.43
C LEU A 59 0.38 8.41 -9.94
N HIS A 60 -0.50 9.10 -10.66
CA HIS A 60 -0.35 9.31 -12.10
C HIS A 60 0.96 10.06 -12.42
N ASN A 61 1.24 11.14 -11.70
CA ASN A 61 2.47 11.92 -11.87
C ASN A 61 3.73 11.07 -11.60
N MET A 62 3.71 10.18 -10.63
CA MET A 62 4.82 9.27 -10.34
C MET A 62 5.04 8.24 -11.45
N ARG A 63 3.97 7.72 -12.05
CA ARG A 63 4.05 6.80 -13.20
C ARG A 63 4.64 7.46 -14.45
N THR A 64 4.47 8.75 -14.61
CA THR A 64 4.94 9.54 -15.78
C THR A 64 6.15 10.40 -15.45
N LEU A 65 6.83 10.18 -14.33
CA LEU A 65 7.88 11.03 -13.80
C LEU A 65 9.13 11.11 -14.71
N MET A 66 9.33 10.11 -15.57
CA MET A 66 10.42 10.07 -16.56
C MET A 66 10.45 11.28 -17.51
N ALA A 67 9.32 11.94 -17.74
CA ALA A 67 9.23 13.11 -18.60
C ALA A 67 9.91 14.37 -17.99
N LEU A 68 10.24 14.35 -16.70
CA LEU A 68 10.86 15.46 -16.01
C LEU A 68 12.40 15.35 -16.01
N LYS A 69 13.10 16.47 -15.78
CA LYS A 69 14.54 16.49 -15.51
C LYS A 69 14.88 15.76 -14.21
N GLU A 70 16.08 15.25 -14.10
CA GLU A 70 16.54 14.39 -13.01
C GLU A 70 16.37 15.00 -11.61
N ASP A 71 16.78 16.26 -11.46
CA ASP A 71 16.62 17.00 -10.19
C ASP A 71 15.17 17.08 -9.73
N ARG A 72 14.26 17.33 -10.68
CA ARG A 72 12.82 17.36 -10.44
C ARG A 72 12.25 15.99 -10.13
N ARG A 73 12.75 14.92 -10.78
CA ARG A 73 12.36 13.54 -10.47
C ARG A 73 12.70 13.18 -9.04
N ILE A 74 13.95 13.43 -8.63
CA ILE A 74 14.42 13.14 -7.26
C ILE A 74 13.61 13.93 -6.23
N PHE A 75 13.37 15.22 -6.47
CA PHE A 75 12.56 16.05 -5.58
C PHE A 75 11.14 15.49 -5.42
N LYS A 76 10.47 15.18 -6.53
CA LYS A 76 9.10 14.64 -6.52
C LYS A 76 9.02 13.25 -5.89
N ALA A 77 10.00 12.39 -6.11
CA ALA A 77 10.08 11.08 -5.50
C ALA A 77 10.25 11.19 -3.97
N ARG A 78 11.10 12.10 -3.50
CA ARG A 78 11.31 12.34 -2.06
C ARG A 78 10.04 12.90 -1.40
N GLU A 79 9.43 13.91 -1.98
CA GLU A 79 8.15 14.46 -1.52
C GLU A 79 7.07 13.35 -1.43
N THR A 80 7.04 12.46 -2.41
CA THR A 80 6.09 11.34 -2.44
C THR A 80 6.35 10.34 -1.33
N MET A 81 7.61 9.95 -1.12
CA MET A 81 8.01 9.01 -0.08
C MET A 81 7.73 9.53 1.32
N GLU A 82 7.98 10.81 1.55
CA GLU A 82 7.92 11.43 2.89
C GLU A 82 6.53 11.94 3.26
N ILE A 83 5.69 12.31 2.28
CA ILE A 83 4.37 12.90 2.54
C ILE A 83 3.23 12.03 2.05
N TYR A 84 3.21 11.71 0.73
CA TYR A 84 2.02 11.10 0.13
C TYR A 84 1.87 9.61 0.46
N ALA A 85 2.95 8.85 0.52
CA ALA A 85 2.89 7.44 0.89
C ALA A 85 2.47 7.25 2.36
N PRO A 86 3.00 7.99 3.35
CA PRO A 86 2.47 7.98 4.72
C PRO A 86 1.01 8.43 4.82
N LEU A 87 0.59 9.42 4.01
CA LEU A 87 -0.80 9.88 4.00
C LEU A 87 -1.73 8.78 3.47
N ALA A 88 -1.39 8.13 2.35
CA ALA A 88 -2.13 6.99 1.83
C ALA A 88 -2.24 5.85 2.85
N ASN A 89 -1.16 5.58 3.62
CA ASN A 89 -1.17 4.61 4.71
C ASN A 89 -2.17 4.97 5.81
N ARG A 90 -2.22 6.24 6.23
CA ARG A 90 -3.16 6.72 7.26
C ARG A 90 -4.61 6.62 6.82
N LEU A 91 -4.88 6.79 5.53
CA LEU A 91 -6.21 6.63 4.93
C LEU A 91 -6.57 5.17 4.62
N GLY A 92 -5.71 4.20 4.94
CA GLY A 92 -5.95 2.80 4.64
C GLY A 92 -5.81 2.42 3.17
N MET A 93 -5.37 3.35 2.30
CA MET A 93 -5.22 3.15 0.85
C MET A 93 -3.92 2.40 0.53
N SER A 94 -3.84 1.15 0.97
CA SER A 94 -2.61 0.35 0.93
C SER A 94 -2.05 0.14 -0.48
N SER A 95 -2.89 -0.06 -1.48
CA SER A 95 -2.45 -0.24 -2.89
C SER A 95 -1.73 1.01 -3.41
N ILE A 96 -2.30 2.18 -3.18
CA ILE A 96 -1.69 3.46 -3.57
C ILE A 96 -0.39 3.69 -2.79
N LYS A 97 -0.40 3.46 -1.48
CA LYS A 97 0.81 3.58 -0.66
C LYS A 97 1.97 2.77 -1.23
N TRP A 98 1.74 1.49 -1.50
CA TRP A 98 2.82 0.60 -1.96
C TRP A 98 3.36 0.99 -3.33
N GLU A 99 2.49 1.36 -4.25
CA GLU A 99 2.92 1.79 -5.58
C GLU A 99 3.68 3.12 -5.51
N LEU A 100 3.25 4.06 -4.68
CA LEU A 100 3.98 5.31 -4.43
C LEU A 100 5.36 5.04 -3.81
N GLU A 101 5.46 4.11 -2.86
CA GLU A 101 6.73 3.72 -2.24
C GLU A 101 7.68 3.06 -3.27
N ASP A 102 7.20 2.11 -4.06
CA ASP A 102 8.03 1.41 -5.07
C ASP A 102 8.51 2.36 -6.17
N LEU A 103 7.63 3.23 -6.69
CA LEU A 103 8.00 4.24 -7.67
C LEU A 103 8.99 5.25 -7.11
N SER A 104 8.83 5.68 -5.86
CA SER A 104 9.78 6.59 -5.22
C SER A 104 11.12 5.92 -4.98
N PHE A 105 11.13 4.66 -4.55
CA PHE A 105 12.34 3.87 -4.34
C PHE A 105 13.17 3.70 -5.61
N PHE A 106 12.48 3.48 -6.75
CA PHE A 106 13.13 3.41 -8.06
C PHE A 106 13.95 4.66 -8.39
N TYR A 107 13.43 5.87 -8.08
CA TYR A 107 14.13 7.12 -8.38
C TYR A 107 15.14 7.54 -7.31
N LEU A 108 14.89 7.24 -6.04
CA LEU A 108 15.74 7.66 -4.93
C LEU A 108 16.97 6.78 -4.74
N GLU A 109 16.82 5.47 -4.95
CA GLU A 109 17.85 4.46 -4.68
C GLU A 109 17.91 3.44 -5.83
N PRO A 110 18.24 3.86 -7.07
CA PRO A 110 18.10 3.02 -8.27
C PRO A 110 18.96 1.74 -8.19
N ALA A 111 20.18 1.81 -7.64
CA ALA A 111 21.03 0.63 -7.49
C ALA A 111 20.43 -0.41 -6.54
N LYS A 112 19.91 0.02 -5.39
CA LYS A 112 19.26 -0.87 -4.42
C LYS A 112 17.94 -1.41 -4.95
N TYR A 113 17.19 -0.61 -5.69
CA TYR A 113 15.98 -1.06 -6.37
C TYR A 113 16.28 -2.20 -7.34
N GLN A 114 17.28 -2.03 -8.22
CA GLN A 114 17.69 -3.06 -9.18
C GLN A 114 18.18 -4.33 -8.48
N GLN A 115 18.96 -4.20 -7.40
CA GLN A 115 19.41 -5.33 -6.61
C GLN A 115 18.25 -6.15 -6.05
N VAL A 116 17.29 -5.49 -5.38
CA VAL A 116 16.10 -6.16 -4.83
C VAL A 116 15.24 -6.76 -5.94
N GLN A 117 15.05 -6.03 -7.04
CA GLN A 117 14.29 -6.50 -8.20
C GLN A 117 14.89 -7.78 -8.78
N LYS A 118 16.22 -7.84 -8.93
CA LYS A 118 16.93 -9.03 -9.42
C LYS A 118 16.72 -10.22 -8.49
N MET A 119 16.93 -10.07 -7.18
CA MET A 119 16.70 -11.12 -6.18
C MET A 119 15.25 -11.65 -6.21
N VAL A 120 14.28 -10.74 -6.36
CA VAL A 120 12.86 -11.11 -6.47
C VAL A 120 12.56 -11.82 -7.78
N SER A 121 13.16 -11.42 -8.90
CA SER A 121 12.94 -12.07 -10.21
C SER A 121 13.56 -13.45 -10.30
N GLU A 122 14.74 -13.66 -9.73
CA GLU A 122 15.41 -14.98 -9.72
C GLU A 122 14.62 -16.08 -8.99
N THR A 123 13.79 -15.71 -8.04
CA THR A 123 12.93 -16.64 -7.28
C THR A 123 11.47 -16.66 -7.76
N ARG A 124 11.14 -15.95 -8.83
CA ARG A 124 9.76 -15.71 -9.28
C ARG A 124 9.03 -17.01 -9.62
N GLU A 125 9.63 -17.82 -10.47
CA GLU A 125 9.00 -19.05 -10.97
C GLU A 125 8.70 -20.05 -9.83
N ALA A 126 9.69 -20.27 -8.96
CA ALA A 126 9.53 -21.15 -7.79
C ALA A 126 8.42 -20.62 -6.84
N ARG A 127 8.34 -19.31 -6.66
CA ARG A 127 7.32 -18.68 -5.81
C ARG A 127 5.92 -18.76 -6.43
N GLU A 128 5.79 -18.54 -7.73
CA GLU A 128 4.50 -18.65 -8.45
C GLU A 128 3.98 -20.09 -8.37
N LYS A 129 4.84 -21.09 -8.57
CA LYS A 129 4.49 -22.51 -8.41
C LYS A 129 4.04 -22.86 -6.99
N TYR A 130 4.82 -22.42 -5.99
CA TYR A 130 4.46 -22.63 -4.59
C TYR A 130 3.15 -21.95 -4.21
N LEU A 131 2.95 -20.72 -4.69
CA LEU A 131 1.73 -19.95 -4.44
C LEU A 131 0.50 -20.66 -5.02
N ALA A 132 0.59 -21.17 -6.25
CA ALA A 132 -0.51 -21.93 -6.87
C ALA A 132 -0.86 -23.17 -6.05
N GLN A 133 0.13 -23.97 -5.67
CA GLN A 133 -0.09 -25.16 -4.84
C GLN A 133 -0.71 -24.80 -3.47
N ALA A 134 -0.25 -23.74 -2.84
CA ALA A 134 -0.78 -23.27 -1.57
C ALA A 134 -2.22 -22.76 -1.69
N MET A 135 -2.57 -22.10 -2.81
CA MET A 135 -3.94 -21.64 -3.08
C MET A 135 -4.89 -22.81 -3.30
N ASP A 136 -4.45 -23.85 -4.03
CA ASP A 136 -5.26 -25.02 -4.31
C ASP A 136 -5.54 -25.81 -3.00
N ALA A 137 -4.51 -26.04 -2.18
CA ALA A 137 -4.66 -26.68 -0.88
C ALA A 137 -5.58 -25.89 0.05
N LEU A 138 -5.42 -24.56 0.10
CA LEU A 138 -6.25 -23.69 0.92
C LEU A 138 -7.70 -23.66 0.43
N ARG A 139 -7.94 -23.75 -0.88
CA ARG A 139 -9.28 -23.83 -1.45
C ARG A 139 -10.00 -25.09 -0.96
N ALA A 140 -9.35 -26.23 -1.06
CA ALA A 140 -9.91 -27.50 -0.59
C ALA A 140 -10.31 -27.44 0.90
N GLU A 141 -9.43 -26.94 1.75
CA GLU A 141 -9.69 -26.83 3.19
C GLU A 141 -10.80 -25.83 3.52
N LEU A 142 -10.88 -24.68 2.79
CA LEU A 142 -11.97 -23.73 2.98
C LEU A 142 -13.32 -24.29 2.55
N ASP A 143 -13.34 -25.12 1.51
CA ASP A 143 -14.55 -25.79 1.04
C ASP A 143 -15.06 -26.82 2.07
N GLU A 144 -14.16 -27.56 2.75
CA GLU A 144 -14.49 -28.49 3.82
C GLU A 144 -15.11 -27.80 5.04
N VAL A 145 -14.68 -26.59 5.38
CA VAL A 145 -15.23 -25.83 6.51
C VAL A 145 -16.43 -24.95 6.12
N GLY A 146 -16.99 -25.13 4.91
CA GLY A 146 -18.19 -24.41 4.46
C GLY A 146 -17.95 -22.96 3.99
N LEU A 147 -16.73 -22.63 3.55
CA LEU A 147 -16.34 -21.30 3.06
C LEU A 147 -16.08 -21.30 1.53
N GLN A 148 -16.99 -21.94 0.76
CA GLN A 148 -16.86 -22.10 -0.70
C GLN A 148 -16.80 -20.76 -1.46
N ASP A 149 -17.51 -19.73 -0.97
CA ASP A 149 -17.56 -18.40 -1.58
C ASP A 149 -16.36 -17.52 -1.23
N ALA A 150 -15.44 -17.99 -0.38
CA ALA A 150 -14.26 -17.25 0.01
C ALA A 150 -13.35 -16.98 -1.20
N LYS A 151 -12.95 -15.73 -1.38
CA LYS A 151 -12.02 -15.33 -2.46
C LYS A 151 -10.59 -15.43 -1.95
N ILE A 152 -9.79 -16.31 -2.58
CA ILE A 152 -8.37 -16.45 -2.28
C ILE A 152 -7.57 -15.68 -3.34
N SER A 153 -6.58 -14.95 -2.91
CA SER A 153 -5.64 -14.27 -3.79
C SER A 153 -4.22 -14.30 -3.22
N GLY A 154 -3.26 -14.52 -4.11
CA GLY A 154 -1.84 -14.32 -3.80
C GLY A 154 -1.51 -12.84 -3.75
N ARG A 155 -0.71 -12.44 -2.77
CA ARG A 155 -0.26 -11.07 -2.62
C ARG A 155 1.27 -11.02 -2.70
N PRO A 156 1.81 -10.57 -3.84
CA PRO A 156 3.24 -10.32 -3.93
C PRO A 156 3.63 -9.17 -2.99
N LYS A 157 4.81 -9.27 -2.40
CA LYS A 157 5.34 -8.21 -1.56
C LYS A 157 6.02 -7.17 -2.42
N HIS A 158 5.78 -5.91 -2.09
CA HIS A 158 6.35 -4.76 -2.78
C HIS A 158 7.86 -4.62 -2.51
N LEU A 159 8.62 -4.17 -3.51
CA LEU A 159 10.08 -4.13 -3.48
C LEU A 159 10.61 -3.25 -2.35
N TYR A 160 10.03 -2.08 -2.13
CA TYR A 160 10.41 -1.22 -1.01
C TYR A 160 10.18 -1.86 0.35
N SER A 161 9.09 -2.62 0.51
CA SER A 161 8.81 -3.34 1.76
C SER A 161 9.83 -4.45 2.02
N ILE A 162 10.35 -5.09 0.98
CA ILE A 162 11.44 -6.08 1.07
C ILE A 162 12.73 -5.37 1.47
N TYR A 163 13.10 -4.30 0.74
CA TYR A 163 14.27 -3.48 1.05
C TYR A 163 14.28 -2.98 2.49
N GLN A 164 13.16 -2.45 2.98
CA GLN A 164 13.06 -1.98 4.36
C GLN A 164 13.30 -3.09 5.39
N LYS A 165 12.90 -4.32 5.12
CA LYS A 165 13.15 -5.45 6.03
C LYS A 165 14.60 -5.87 6.03
N MET A 166 15.25 -5.89 4.85
CA MET A 166 16.69 -6.16 4.74
C MET A 166 17.48 -5.09 5.49
N SER A 167 17.20 -3.81 5.20
CA SER A 167 17.96 -2.69 5.75
C SER A 167 17.77 -2.46 7.25
N LYS A 168 16.52 -2.63 7.78
CA LYS A 168 16.23 -2.36 9.20
C LYS A 168 16.59 -3.52 10.14
N LYS A 169 16.68 -4.74 9.63
CA LYS A 169 16.85 -5.95 10.45
C LYS A 169 18.18 -6.64 10.18
N ASP A 170 19.02 -6.05 9.33
CA ASP A 170 20.29 -6.64 8.88
C ASP A 170 20.14 -8.11 8.46
N LYS A 171 19.06 -8.36 7.70
CA LYS A 171 18.68 -9.71 7.26
C LYS A 171 19.03 -9.91 5.81
N ASP A 172 19.64 -11.05 5.52
CA ASP A 172 19.80 -11.50 4.15
C ASP A 172 18.43 -11.76 3.48
N PHE A 173 18.38 -11.61 2.16
CA PHE A 173 17.16 -11.87 1.38
C PHE A 173 16.62 -13.29 1.61
N SER A 174 17.50 -14.29 1.78
CA SER A 174 17.14 -15.67 2.10
C SER A 174 16.42 -15.84 3.45
N GLU A 175 16.57 -14.90 4.36
CA GLU A 175 15.88 -14.89 5.67
C GLU A 175 14.53 -14.18 5.64
N ILE A 176 14.11 -13.65 4.47
CA ILE A 176 12.80 -13.02 4.31
C ILE A 176 11.77 -14.07 3.90
N TYR A 177 11.28 -14.84 4.87
CA TYR A 177 10.29 -15.91 4.65
C TYR A 177 8.90 -15.42 4.22
N ASP A 178 8.60 -14.12 4.32
CA ASP A 178 7.29 -13.55 4.03
C ASP A 178 7.21 -12.82 2.68
N LEU A 179 7.89 -13.34 1.66
CA LEU A 179 7.84 -12.82 0.28
C LEU A 179 6.50 -13.10 -0.40
N ILE A 180 5.77 -14.09 0.09
CA ILE A 180 4.45 -14.50 -0.38
C ILE A 180 3.45 -14.32 0.75
N GLY A 181 2.31 -13.74 0.44
CA GLY A 181 1.16 -13.69 1.33
C GLY A 181 -0.08 -14.18 0.60
N LEU A 182 -0.91 -14.94 1.30
CA LEU A 182 -2.26 -15.26 0.87
C LEU A 182 -3.24 -14.29 1.52
N ARG A 183 -4.29 -13.96 0.80
CA ARG A 183 -5.42 -13.19 1.31
C ARG A 183 -6.68 -13.97 1.06
N ILE A 184 -7.45 -14.17 2.13
CA ILE A 184 -8.79 -14.74 2.11
C ILE A 184 -9.76 -13.59 2.34
N ILE A 185 -10.74 -13.44 1.46
CA ILE A 185 -11.82 -12.45 1.60
C ILE A 185 -13.11 -13.23 1.76
N VAL A 186 -13.84 -12.93 2.83
CA VAL A 186 -15.12 -13.53 3.19
C VAL A 186 -16.13 -12.44 3.48
N ASP A 187 -17.43 -12.78 3.50
CA ASP A 187 -18.51 -11.81 3.57
C ASP A 187 -18.84 -11.37 5.00
N THR A 188 -18.52 -12.20 6.01
CA THR A 188 -18.93 -11.94 7.40
C THR A 188 -17.77 -12.06 8.40
N ILE A 189 -17.90 -11.36 9.53
CA ILE A 189 -16.92 -11.44 10.63
C ILE A 189 -16.79 -12.84 11.20
N PRO A 190 -17.87 -13.64 11.46
CA PRO A 190 -17.73 -15.03 11.86
C PRO A 190 -16.89 -15.86 10.89
N GLN A 191 -17.08 -15.69 9.59
CA GLN A 191 -16.26 -16.36 8.58
C GLN A 191 -14.78 -15.92 8.64
N CYS A 192 -14.49 -14.65 8.97
CA CYS A 192 -13.12 -14.20 9.22
C CYS A 192 -12.47 -15.00 10.37
N TYR A 193 -13.20 -15.26 11.46
CA TYR A 193 -12.68 -16.03 12.60
C TYR A 193 -12.59 -17.53 12.32
N SER A 194 -13.41 -18.09 11.43
CA SER A 194 -13.32 -19.49 11.01
C SER A 194 -12.13 -19.76 10.07
N SER A 195 -11.79 -18.79 9.22
CA SER A 195 -10.73 -18.93 8.21
C SER A 195 -9.35 -19.31 8.77
N PRO A 196 -8.87 -18.75 9.91
CA PRO A 196 -7.60 -19.15 10.52
C PRO A 196 -7.57 -20.62 10.94
N GLY A 197 -8.69 -21.21 11.32
CA GLY A 197 -8.79 -22.65 11.62
C GLY A 197 -8.39 -23.49 10.41
N ALA A 198 -8.99 -23.26 9.26
CA ALA A 198 -8.65 -23.91 8.01
C ALA A 198 -7.18 -23.69 7.62
N VAL A 199 -6.67 -22.47 7.76
CA VAL A 199 -5.26 -22.17 7.49
C VAL A 199 -4.33 -22.94 8.43
N HIS A 200 -4.65 -23.02 9.72
CA HIS A 200 -3.81 -23.67 10.73
C HIS A 200 -3.88 -25.20 10.68
N ASN A 201 -4.92 -25.79 10.06
CA ASN A 201 -4.95 -27.21 9.74
C ASN A 201 -3.89 -27.56 8.70
N LEU A 202 -3.69 -26.69 7.70
CA LEU A 202 -2.68 -26.90 6.66
C LEU A 202 -1.26 -26.53 7.11
N TRP A 203 -1.12 -25.42 7.85
CA TRP A 203 0.19 -24.89 8.24
C TRP A 203 0.18 -24.45 9.70
N HIS A 204 1.11 -24.96 10.49
CA HIS A 204 1.26 -24.54 11.87
C HIS A 204 1.68 -23.08 11.98
N PRO A 205 0.95 -22.26 12.74
CA PRO A 205 1.28 -20.85 12.89
C PRO A 205 2.57 -20.64 13.68
N ILE A 206 3.33 -19.62 13.30
CA ILE A 206 4.50 -19.20 14.09
C ILE A 206 4.00 -18.53 15.38
N PRO A 207 4.43 -18.99 16.57
CA PRO A 207 4.01 -18.43 17.85
C PRO A 207 4.21 -16.92 17.93
N GLY A 208 3.22 -16.20 18.45
CA GLY A 208 3.26 -14.74 18.59
C GLY A 208 3.06 -13.95 17.28
N ARG A 209 2.76 -14.62 16.16
CA ARG A 209 2.52 -13.96 14.87
C ARG A 209 1.04 -13.79 14.52
N PHE A 210 0.14 -14.37 15.30
CA PHE A 210 -1.29 -14.11 15.12
C PHE A 210 -1.65 -12.70 15.62
N LYS A 211 -2.40 -11.94 14.81
CA LYS A 211 -2.85 -10.60 15.16
C LYS A 211 -4.32 -10.44 14.80
N ASP A 212 -5.10 -10.07 15.79
CA ASP A 212 -6.52 -9.78 15.66
C ASP A 212 -6.74 -8.26 15.58
N TYR A 213 -6.88 -7.77 14.36
CA TYR A 213 -7.24 -6.39 14.09
C TYR A 213 -8.76 -6.18 13.88
N ILE A 214 -9.57 -7.24 14.09
CA ILE A 214 -11.04 -7.10 14.15
C ILE A 214 -11.42 -6.65 15.56
N ALA A 215 -10.93 -7.36 16.58
CA ALA A 215 -11.15 -7.00 17.98
C ALA A 215 -10.39 -5.72 18.38
N MET A 216 -9.20 -5.48 17.83
CA MET A 216 -8.38 -4.29 18.08
C MET A 216 -7.99 -3.61 16.76
N PRO A 217 -8.89 -2.81 16.16
CA PRO A 217 -8.64 -2.13 14.88
C PRO A 217 -7.40 -1.23 14.95
N LYS A 218 -6.71 -1.08 13.82
CA LYS A 218 -5.62 -0.12 13.72
C LYS A 218 -6.17 1.32 13.78
N PHE A 219 -5.30 2.28 14.03
CA PHE A 219 -5.65 3.71 14.09
C PHE A 219 -6.34 4.24 12.82
N ASN A 220 -6.17 3.55 11.67
CA ASN A 220 -6.81 3.86 10.39
C ASN A 220 -8.06 3.02 10.14
N MET A 221 -8.66 2.44 11.17
CA MET A 221 -9.86 1.58 11.13
C MET A 221 -9.69 0.30 10.30
N TYR A 222 -8.46 -0.08 9.96
CA TYR A 222 -8.19 -1.35 9.28
C TYR A 222 -8.53 -2.53 10.19
N GLN A 223 -9.35 -3.43 9.69
CA GLN A 223 -9.77 -4.65 10.36
C GLN A 223 -9.37 -5.87 9.52
N SER A 224 -8.77 -6.87 10.14
CA SER A 224 -8.40 -8.16 9.53
C SER A 224 -7.80 -9.08 10.58
N LEU A 225 -7.77 -10.39 10.31
CA LEU A 225 -6.91 -11.32 11.03
C LEU A 225 -5.62 -11.54 10.25
N HIS A 226 -4.50 -11.61 10.94
CA HIS A 226 -3.21 -11.94 10.34
C HIS A 226 -2.59 -13.13 11.07
N THR A 227 -2.10 -14.10 10.32
CA THR A 227 -1.30 -15.22 10.82
C THR A 227 -0.06 -15.39 9.95
N THR A 228 0.96 -16.06 10.44
CA THR A 228 2.20 -16.40 9.70
C THR A 228 2.61 -17.78 10.04
#